data_e709c61d9ee1317d0f98af4cde4ff237
#
_entry.id   e709c61d9ee1317d0f98af4cde4ff237
#
_cell.length_a   1.000
_cell.length_b   1.000
_cell.length_c   1.000
_cell.angle_alpha   90.00
_cell.angle_beta   90.00
_cell.angle_gamma   90.00
#
_symmetry.space_group_name_H-M   'P 1'
#
loop_
_entity.id
_entity.type
_entity.pdbx_description
1 polymer ?
#
loop_
_entity_poly.entity_id
_entity_poly.type
_entity_poly.pdbx_seq_one_letter_code
_entity_poly.pdbx_strand_id
1 'polypeptide(L)'
;GNAEQINPQVPVHLVIDHSVMVDEFGTPQAFEHNVELEYQRNMERYEFLKWGSKAFDNFSVVPPGTGICHQVNLENIAKAVWSSADESGAMVAYPDTCVGTDSHTTMINGLGVLGWGVGGIEAEAAYVPDNTFEVNITATDLVLNVVESLRKHGVVGKFVEFYGPGLKELSLADRATIANMAPEYGATCGYFPIDEKTLEYLELTGRSAQDIALTEAYAREQGFWRYDETTKDAIYTKTLELDIGTVVPSLSGPKLP
;
A
#
# COMPACT_ATOMS: atom_id res chain seq x y z
N GLY A 1 -9.54 12.59 30.64
CA GLY A 1 -10.16 11.37 30.11
C GLY A 1 -9.27 10.16 30.36
N ASN A 2 -9.86 8.99 30.49
CA ASN A 2 -9.07 7.77 30.63
C ASN A 2 -8.62 7.30 29.21
N ALA A 3 -7.33 7.18 28.97
CA ALA A 3 -6.78 6.75 27.69
C ALA A 3 -7.27 5.34 27.27
N GLU A 4 -7.55 4.47 28.24
CA GLU A 4 -8.12 3.14 28.02
C GLU A 4 -9.45 3.15 27.23
N GLN A 5 -10.24 4.22 27.35
CA GLN A 5 -11.54 4.35 26.66
C GLN A 5 -11.42 4.64 25.16
N ILE A 6 -10.25 5.10 24.72
CA ILE A 6 -9.95 5.47 23.33
C ILE A 6 -8.75 4.69 22.77
N ASN A 7 -8.34 3.62 23.46
CA ASN A 7 -7.28 2.74 23.00
C ASN A 7 -7.70 2.07 21.67
N PRO A 8 -6.85 2.03 20.64
CA PRO A 8 -7.17 1.34 19.38
C PRO A 8 -7.54 -0.13 19.62
N GLN A 9 -8.60 -0.62 18.97
CA GLN A 9 -9.04 -2.02 19.09
C GLN A 9 -8.13 -2.99 18.32
N VAL A 10 -7.40 -2.48 17.33
CA VAL A 10 -6.43 -3.22 16.51
C VAL A 10 -5.07 -2.52 16.60
N PRO A 11 -3.95 -3.21 16.30
CA PRO A 11 -2.64 -2.57 16.25
C PRO A 11 -2.61 -1.43 15.22
N VAL A 12 -2.11 -0.27 15.65
CA VAL A 12 -1.94 0.92 14.80
C VAL A 12 -0.47 1.33 14.79
N HIS A 13 0.11 1.43 13.60
CA HIS A 13 1.45 1.95 13.37
C HIS A 13 1.36 3.31 12.67
N LEU A 14 1.72 4.38 13.40
CA LEU A 14 1.86 5.71 12.81
C LEU A 14 3.28 5.85 12.25
N VAL A 15 3.40 6.03 10.96
CA VAL A 15 4.69 6.21 10.28
C VAL A 15 4.87 7.68 9.92
N ILE A 16 6.00 8.27 10.32
CA ILE A 16 6.33 9.66 9.98
C ILE A 16 6.86 9.69 8.55
N ASP A 17 6.11 10.37 7.68
CA ASP A 17 6.38 10.42 6.26
C ASP A 17 7.00 11.75 5.82
N HIS A 18 8.07 11.68 5.01
CA HIS A 18 8.71 12.79 4.30
C HIS A 18 9.01 14.06 5.13
N SER A 19 9.18 13.95 6.45
CA SER A 19 9.33 15.12 7.32
C SER A 19 10.76 15.62 7.42
N VAL A 20 11.77 14.77 7.21
CA VAL A 20 13.18 15.16 7.29
C VAL A 20 13.58 15.99 6.07
N MET A 21 13.82 17.29 6.27
CA MET A 21 14.29 18.17 5.21
C MET A 21 15.80 18.02 4.99
N VAL A 22 16.25 18.22 3.76
CA VAL A 22 17.68 18.21 3.40
C VAL A 22 18.23 19.62 3.60
N ASP A 23 18.68 19.93 4.83
CA ASP A 23 19.37 21.18 5.15
C ASP A 23 20.86 21.06 4.87
N GLU A 24 21.44 19.90 5.15
CA GLU A 24 22.82 19.54 4.88
C GLU A 24 22.92 18.33 3.96
N PHE A 25 23.96 18.27 3.16
CA PHE A 25 24.21 17.21 2.20
C PHE A 25 25.71 16.99 1.95
N GLY A 26 26.05 15.85 1.31
CA GLY A 26 27.38 15.58 0.81
C GLY A 26 28.43 15.24 1.90
N THR A 27 28.01 15.04 3.15
CA THR A 27 28.88 14.59 4.23
C THR A 27 28.30 13.37 4.94
N PRO A 28 29.12 12.51 5.57
CA PRO A 28 28.63 11.37 6.33
C PRO A 28 27.69 11.73 7.49
N GLN A 29 27.80 12.95 8.04
CA GLN A 29 27.05 13.43 9.19
C GLN A 29 25.73 14.13 8.79
N ALA A 30 25.57 14.48 7.52
CA ALA A 30 24.43 15.28 7.05
C ALA A 30 23.08 14.64 7.39
N PHE A 31 22.95 13.33 7.26
CA PHE A 31 21.69 12.63 7.58
C PHE A 31 21.33 12.77 9.06
N GLU A 32 22.27 12.49 9.96
CA GLU A 32 22.05 12.56 11.40
C GLU A 32 21.69 13.98 11.83
N HIS A 33 22.39 14.98 11.29
CA HIS A 33 22.13 16.38 11.57
C HIS A 33 20.76 16.85 11.04
N ASN A 34 20.35 16.42 9.84
CA ASN A 34 19.01 16.71 9.31
C ASN A 34 17.91 16.12 10.18
N VAL A 35 18.08 14.90 10.71
CA VAL A 35 17.15 14.28 11.65
C VAL A 35 17.10 15.05 12.97
N GLU A 36 18.22 15.52 13.51
CA GLU A 36 18.25 16.38 14.70
C GLU A 36 17.47 17.68 14.47
N LEU A 37 17.67 18.33 13.33
CA LEU A 37 16.96 19.56 12.95
C LEU A 37 15.46 19.31 12.85
N GLU A 38 15.02 18.18 12.32
CA GLU A 38 13.61 17.77 12.29
C GLU A 38 13.02 17.67 13.69
N TYR A 39 13.71 16.99 14.62
CA TYR A 39 13.28 16.92 16.02
C TYR A 39 13.21 18.28 16.71
N GLN A 40 14.20 19.14 16.48
CA GLN A 40 14.23 20.49 17.05
C GLN A 40 13.06 21.36 16.54
N ARG A 41 12.75 21.29 15.24
CA ARG A 41 11.67 22.07 14.62
C ARG A 41 10.28 21.62 15.03
N ASN A 42 10.11 20.33 15.30
CA ASN A 42 8.83 19.69 15.55
C ASN A 42 8.77 19.01 16.93
N MET A 43 9.51 19.51 17.90
CA MET A 43 9.65 18.90 19.24
C MET A 43 8.30 18.61 19.89
N GLU A 44 7.36 19.56 19.88
CA GLU A 44 6.02 19.42 20.45
C GLU A 44 5.26 18.23 19.82
N ARG A 45 5.35 18.05 18.50
CA ARG A 45 4.77 16.90 17.80
C ARG A 45 5.35 15.59 18.32
N TYR A 46 6.66 15.49 18.44
CA TYR A 46 7.32 14.25 18.86
C TYR A 46 7.14 13.95 20.34
N GLU A 47 7.05 14.97 21.18
CA GLU A 47 6.66 14.80 22.60
C GLU A 47 5.24 14.23 22.71
N PHE A 48 4.30 14.75 21.93
CA PHE A 48 2.92 14.25 21.88
C PHE A 48 2.87 12.80 21.36
N LEU A 49 3.56 12.48 20.27
CA LEU A 49 3.61 11.12 19.71
C LEU A 49 4.27 10.13 20.67
N LYS A 50 5.32 10.56 21.38
CA LYS A 50 5.97 9.75 22.41
C LYS A 50 5.07 9.51 23.60
N TRP A 51 4.27 10.50 23.97
CA TRP A 51 3.23 10.30 24.98
C TRP A 51 2.19 9.29 24.49
N GLY A 52 1.67 9.44 23.28
CA GLY A 52 0.68 8.54 22.69
C GLY A 52 1.17 7.08 22.63
N SER A 53 2.42 6.86 22.22
CA SER A 53 3.01 5.51 22.17
C SER A 53 3.20 4.84 23.53
N LYS A 54 3.05 5.59 24.62
CA LYS A 54 3.08 5.07 26.01
C LYS A 54 1.70 5.01 26.66
N ALA A 55 0.77 5.84 26.18
CA ALA A 55 -0.58 5.95 26.75
C ALA A 55 -1.55 4.91 26.16
N PHE A 56 -1.25 4.41 24.95
CA PHE A 56 -2.07 3.45 24.25
C PHE A 56 -1.31 2.12 24.05
N ASP A 57 -1.95 1.01 24.36
CA ASP A 57 -1.33 -0.33 24.27
C ASP A 57 -1.12 -0.81 22.84
N ASN A 58 -2.06 -0.48 21.95
CA ASN A 58 -2.06 -0.91 20.55
C ASN A 58 -1.57 0.19 19.57
N PHE A 59 -0.76 1.13 20.05
CA PHE A 59 -0.27 2.24 19.24
C PHE A 59 1.25 2.31 19.25
N SER A 60 1.86 2.37 18.09
CA SER A 60 3.30 2.56 17.94
C SER A 60 3.63 3.66 16.92
N VAL A 61 4.79 4.25 17.06
CA VAL A 61 5.28 5.32 16.17
C VAL A 61 6.59 4.91 15.55
N VAL A 62 6.64 4.92 14.23
CA VAL A 62 7.87 4.78 13.45
C VAL A 62 8.47 6.18 13.29
N PRO A 63 9.66 6.44 13.85
CA PRO A 63 10.23 7.78 13.91
C PRO A 63 10.70 8.30 12.54
N PRO A 64 10.90 9.62 12.37
CA PRO A 64 11.49 10.18 11.18
C PRO A 64 12.92 9.66 10.96
N GLY A 65 13.34 9.62 9.69
CA GLY A 65 14.68 9.13 9.35
C GLY A 65 14.79 7.60 9.26
N THR A 66 13.71 6.85 9.51
CA THR A 66 13.69 5.37 9.34
C THR A 66 13.77 4.96 7.87
N GLY A 67 13.28 5.78 6.97
CA GLY A 67 13.23 5.55 5.53
C GLY A 67 12.00 6.20 4.91
N ILE A 68 11.77 5.93 3.62
CA ILE A 68 10.56 6.37 2.93
C ILE A 68 9.40 5.52 3.44
N CYS A 69 8.36 6.18 3.98
CA CYS A 69 7.22 5.56 4.66
C CYS A 69 6.61 4.39 3.90
N HIS A 70 6.31 4.58 2.61
CA HIS A 70 5.61 3.57 1.82
C HIS A 70 6.47 2.35 1.50
N GLN A 71 7.77 2.54 1.31
CA GLN A 71 8.73 1.45 1.15
C GLN A 71 8.94 0.71 2.47
N VAL A 72 9.12 1.43 3.58
CA VAL A 72 9.25 0.83 4.92
C VAL A 72 8.00 0.02 5.27
N ASN A 73 6.80 0.52 4.92
CA ASN A 73 5.56 -0.21 5.12
C ASN A 73 5.51 -1.48 4.27
N LEU A 74 5.76 -1.38 2.97
CA LEU A 74 5.75 -2.51 2.06
C LEU A 74 6.75 -3.61 2.46
N GLU A 75 7.97 -3.22 2.84
CA GLU A 75 9.08 -4.15 3.10
C GLU A 75 9.12 -4.67 4.53
N ASN A 76 8.57 -3.94 5.52
CA ASN A 76 8.79 -4.27 6.93
C ASN A 76 7.53 -4.29 7.79
N ILE A 77 6.59 -3.34 7.63
CA ILE A 77 5.51 -3.13 8.61
C ILE A 77 4.26 -3.92 8.24
N ALA A 78 3.77 -3.80 7.01
CA ALA A 78 2.55 -4.45 6.57
C ALA A 78 2.65 -5.97 6.65
N LYS A 79 1.58 -6.61 7.15
CA LYS A 79 1.51 -8.06 7.33
C LYS A 79 0.64 -8.76 6.31
N ALA A 80 -0.12 -8.04 5.52
CA ALA A 80 -1.23 -8.48 4.70
C ALA A 80 -2.41 -9.01 5.53
N VAL A 81 -2.18 -9.87 6.51
CA VAL A 81 -3.19 -10.39 7.43
C VAL A 81 -2.69 -10.33 8.87
N TRP A 82 -3.51 -9.78 9.74
CA TRP A 82 -3.31 -9.74 11.19
C TRP A 82 -4.11 -10.83 11.88
N SER A 83 -3.71 -11.19 13.09
CA SER A 83 -4.54 -11.99 14.00
C SER A 83 -4.43 -11.49 15.44
N SER A 84 -5.54 -11.50 16.14
CA SER A 84 -5.61 -11.18 17.58
C SER A 84 -6.68 -12.03 18.25
N ALA A 85 -6.56 -12.19 19.57
CA ALA A 85 -7.62 -12.81 20.35
C ALA A 85 -8.78 -11.81 20.54
N ASP A 86 -10.01 -12.27 20.34
CA ASP A 86 -11.21 -11.52 20.69
C ASP A 86 -11.50 -11.56 22.20
N GLU A 87 -12.58 -10.94 22.64
CA GLU A 87 -13.00 -10.90 24.05
C GLU A 87 -13.25 -12.30 24.65
N SER A 88 -13.52 -13.32 23.85
CA SER A 88 -13.70 -14.70 24.26
C SER A 88 -12.38 -15.48 24.36
N GLY A 89 -11.28 -14.90 23.85
CA GLY A 89 -9.98 -15.54 23.71
C GLY A 89 -9.84 -16.34 22.42
N ALA A 90 -10.82 -16.30 21.51
CA ALA A 90 -10.70 -16.94 20.20
C ALA A 90 -9.81 -16.08 19.26
N MET A 91 -8.93 -16.75 18.49
CA MET A 91 -8.09 -16.07 17.51
C MET A 91 -8.92 -15.68 16.28
N VAL A 92 -8.93 -14.40 15.99
CA VAL A 92 -9.61 -13.81 14.81
C VAL A 92 -8.56 -13.29 13.86
N ALA A 93 -8.65 -13.66 12.59
CA ALA A 93 -7.82 -13.11 11.51
C ALA A 93 -8.59 -12.00 10.77
N TYR A 94 -7.88 -10.93 10.37
CA TYR A 94 -8.44 -9.80 9.64
C TYR A 94 -7.38 -9.18 8.71
N PRO A 95 -7.81 -8.53 7.58
CA PRO A 95 -6.89 -7.95 6.62
C PRO A 95 -6.19 -6.71 7.21
N ASP A 96 -4.96 -6.47 6.77
CA ASP A 96 -4.26 -5.22 7.01
C ASP A 96 -4.80 -4.10 6.11
N THR A 97 -4.67 -2.86 6.56
CA THR A 97 -5.07 -1.67 5.80
C THR A 97 -4.09 -0.53 6.00
N CYS A 98 -4.02 0.38 5.04
CA CYS A 98 -3.16 1.55 5.12
C CYS A 98 -3.91 2.80 4.68
N VAL A 99 -3.83 3.85 5.48
CA VAL A 99 -4.36 5.19 5.16
C VAL A 99 -3.23 6.19 5.29
N GLY A 100 -3.05 7.04 4.31
CA GLY A 100 -2.02 8.08 4.35
C GLY A 100 -2.49 9.37 3.70
N THR A 101 -1.79 10.46 3.99
CA THR A 101 -2.12 11.81 3.50
C THR A 101 -1.38 12.17 2.21
N ASP A 102 -0.74 11.22 1.55
CA ASP A 102 -0.04 11.45 0.31
C ASP A 102 -0.46 10.49 -0.83
N SER A 103 -0.02 10.81 -2.05
CA SER A 103 -0.37 10.06 -3.26
C SER A 103 0.28 8.67 -3.34
N HIS A 104 1.39 8.43 -2.61
CA HIS A 104 2.13 7.15 -2.67
C HIS A 104 1.58 6.08 -1.71
N THR A 105 0.59 6.42 -0.88
CA THR A 105 -0.07 5.48 0.03
C THR A 105 -0.63 4.26 -0.68
N THR A 106 -1.05 4.42 -1.93
CA THR A 106 -1.61 3.35 -2.76
C THR A 106 -0.60 2.26 -3.16
N MET A 107 0.69 2.46 -2.96
CA MET A 107 1.74 1.49 -3.26
C MET A 107 1.51 0.13 -2.57
N ILE A 108 0.97 0.15 -1.37
CA ILE A 108 0.74 -1.06 -0.56
C ILE A 108 -0.30 -2.03 -1.16
N ASN A 109 -1.16 -1.55 -2.06
CA ASN A 109 -2.13 -2.40 -2.75
C ASN A 109 -1.46 -3.47 -3.63
N GLY A 110 -0.20 -3.27 -4.02
CA GLY A 110 0.60 -4.29 -4.69
C GLY A 110 0.85 -5.54 -3.84
N LEU A 111 0.81 -5.41 -2.50
CA LEU A 111 0.92 -6.51 -1.54
C LEU A 111 -0.42 -7.20 -1.26
N GLY A 112 -1.53 -6.70 -1.79
CA GLY A 112 -2.87 -7.15 -1.42
C GLY A 112 -3.38 -6.56 -0.10
N VAL A 113 -2.82 -5.42 0.32
CA VAL A 113 -3.27 -4.61 1.47
C VAL A 113 -4.03 -3.40 0.93
N LEU A 114 -5.25 -3.19 1.39
CA LEU A 114 -6.04 -2.05 0.97
C LEU A 114 -5.44 -0.76 1.53
N GLY A 115 -4.97 0.10 0.64
CA GLY A 115 -4.38 1.38 0.98
C GLY A 115 -4.82 2.50 0.06
N TRP A 116 -5.13 3.68 0.61
CA TRP A 116 -5.45 4.86 -0.18
C TRP A 116 -4.97 6.16 0.48
N GLY A 117 -4.64 7.12 -0.40
CA GLY A 117 -4.32 8.49 0.00
C GLY A 117 -5.60 9.29 0.21
N VAL A 118 -5.67 10.03 1.31
CA VAL A 118 -6.81 10.88 1.66
C VAL A 118 -6.35 12.29 2.02
N GLY A 119 -7.16 13.30 1.71
CA GLY A 119 -7.02 14.61 2.33
C GLY A 119 -7.41 14.54 3.81
N GLY A 120 -6.89 15.44 4.63
CA GLY A 120 -7.12 15.41 6.08
C GLY A 120 -8.60 15.41 6.51
N ILE A 121 -9.51 15.89 5.66
CA ILE A 121 -10.96 15.91 5.88
C ILE A 121 -11.65 14.68 5.25
N GLU A 122 -11.03 14.03 4.28
CA GLU A 122 -11.62 12.93 3.50
C GLU A 122 -11.43 11.55 4.12
N ALA A 123 -10.63 11.47 5.18
CA ALA A 123 -10.40 10.23 5.93
C ALA A 123 -11.69 9.63 6.52
N GLU A 124 -12.78 10.40 6.54
CA GLU A 124 -14.07 9.97 7.08
C GLU A 124 -15.03 9.35 6.06
N ALA A 125 -14.78 9.41 4.74
CA ALA A 125 -15.79 9.05 3.75
C ALA A 125 -15.27 8.35 2.50
N ALA A 126 -15.06 7.04 2.51
CA ALA A 126 -14.72 6.30 1.29
C ALA A 126 -15.52 5.02 1.08
N TYR A 127 -15.99 4.78 -0.15
CA TYR A 127 -16.17 3.43 -0.74
C TYR A 127 -16.66 3.40 -2.20
N VAL A 128 -16.11 2.59 -3.13
CA VAL A 128 -16.70 1.76 -4.23
C VAL A 128 -15.69 1.32 -5.33
N PRO A 129 -15.79 0.11 -5.94
CA PRO A 129 -14.74 -0.58 -6.73
C PRO A 129 -14.82 -0.55 -8.27
N ASP A 130 -13.72 -0.86 -8.99
CA ASP A 130 -13.59 -1.76 -10.17
C ASP A 130 -12.36 -1.60 -11.11
N ASN A 131 -11.67 -2.68 -11.52
CA ASN A 131 -11.28 -3.22 -12.85
C ASN A 131 -9.80 -3.65 -13.13
N THR A 132 -9.55 -4.42 -14.21
CA THR A 132 -8.51 -5.45 -14.47
C THR A 132 -7.55 -5.28 -15.66
N PHE A 133 -6.40 -6.03 -15.69
CA PHE A 133 -5.39 -6.04 -16.78
C PHE A 133 -4.44 -7.25 -16.90
N GLU A 134 -3.81 -7.47 -18.10
CA GLU A 134 -2.76 -8.48 -18.39
C GLU A 134 -1.49 -7.88 -19.04
N VAL A 135 -0.26 -8.41 -18.77
CA VAL A 135 1.02 -7.75 -19.08
C VAL A 135 2.22 -8.57 -19.58
N ASN A 136 3.07 -8.02 -20.46
CA ASN A 136 4.42 -8.53 -20.83
C ASN A 136 5.37 -7.44 -21.38
N ILE A 137 5.94 -6.55 -20.50
CA ILE A 137 6.95 -5.52 -20.90
C ILE A 137 7.67 -4.97 -19.67
N THR A 138 8.68 -4.06 -19.83
CA THR A 138 9.33 -3.44 -18.69
C THR A 138 8.29 -2.77 -17.80
N ALA A 139 8.49 -2.80 -16.50
CA ALA A 139 7.57 -2.21 -15.53
C ALA A 139 7.19 -0.76 -15.89
N THR A 140 8.13 0.04 -16.36
CA THR A 140 7.90 1.44 -16.73
C THR A 140 7.00 1.57 -17.96
N ASP A 141 7.27 0.82 -19.03
CA ASP A 141 6.44 0.87 -20.25
C ASP A 141 5.01 0.43 -19.97
N LEU A 142 4.88 -0.62 -19.15
CA LEU A 142 3.59 -1.10 -18.70
C LEU A 142 2.85 -0.06 -17.89
N VAL A 143 3.48 0.48 -16.83
CA VAL A 143 2.87 1.49 -15.96
C VAL A 143 2.35 2.68 -16.76
N LEU A 144 3.14 3.18 -17.71
CA LEU A 144 2.72 4.30 -18.58
C LEU A 144 1.51 3.95 -19.44
N ASN A 145 1.46 2.73 -19.99
CA ASN A 145 0.31 2.25 -20.78
C ASN A 145 -0.94 2.06 -19.92
N VAL A 146 -0.78 1.49 -18.71
CA VAL A 146 -1.87 1.35 -17.73
C VAL A 146 -2.43 2.73 -17.35
N VAL A 147 -1.55 3.68 -17.00
CA VAL A 147 -1.95 5.05 -16.64
C VAL A 147 -2.72 5.71 -17.80
N GLU A 148 -2.22 5.63 -19.03
CA GLU A 148 -2.90 6.21 -20.18
C GLU A 148 -4.26 5.57 -20.43
N SER A 149 -4.33 4.25 -20.39
CA SER A 149 -5.56 3.48 -20.67
C SER A 149 -6.63 3.75 -19.63
N LEU A 150 -6.27 3.71 -18.34
CA LEU A 150 -7.20 4.00 -17.24
C LEU A 150 -7.65 5.45 -17.24
N ARG A 151 -6.77 6.41 -17.53
CA ARG A 151 -7.17 7.81 -17.70
C ARG A 151 -8.15 8.01 -18.85
N LYS A 152 -7.92 7.38 -19.98
CA LYS A 152 -8.86 7.42 -21.12
C LYS A 152 -10.20 6.78 -20.77
N HIS A 153 -10.18 5.70 -20.00
CA HIS A 153 -11.39 5.02 -19.56
C HIS A 153 -12.21 5.85 -18.55
N GLY A 154 -11.55 6.69 -17.74
CA GLY A 154 -12.21 7.56 -16.77
C GLY A 154 -12.51 6.84 -15.45
N VAL A 155 -11.46 6.54 -14.68
CA VAL A 155 -11.53 5.82 -13.38
C VAL A 155 -11.51 6.74 -12.17
N VAL A 156 -11.76 8.02 -12.32
CA VAL A 156 -11.77 9.00 -11.21
C VAL A 156 -12.79 8.59 -10.15
N GLY A 157 -12.32 8.49 -8.91
CA GLY A 157 -13.15 8.11 -7.76
C GLY A 157 -13.59 6.64 -7.76
N LYS A 158 -12.90 5.77 -8.51
CA LYS A 158 -13.17 4.32 -8.56
C LYS A 158 -12.04 3.54 -7.91
N PHE A 159 -12.38 2.36 -7.43
CA PHE A 159 -11.41 1.31 -7.17
C PHE A 159 -11.06 0.62 -8.49
N VAL A 160 -9.80 0.37 -8.72
CA VAL A 160 -9.31 -0.48 -9.82
C VAL A 160 -8.77 -1.75 -9.20
N GLU A 161 -9.24 -2.89 -9.68
CA GLU A 161 -8.74 -4.21 -9.29
C GLU A 161 -8.08 -4.87 -10.50
N PHE A 162 -6.86 -5.36 -10.31
CA PHE A 162 -6.10 -6.04 -11.34
C PHE A 162 -6.24 -7.55 -11.20
N TYR A 163 -6.61 -8.24 -12.28
CA TYR A 163 -6.75 -9.69 -12.32
C TYR A 163 -6.34 -10.28 -13.69
N GLY A 164 -6.34 -11.58 -13.80
CA GLY A 164 -6.06 -12.28 -15.04
C GLY A 164 -4.72 -13.01 -15.04
N PRO A 165 -4.49 -13.88 -16.04
CA PRO A 165 -3.33 -14.77 -16.08
C PRO A 165 -2.00 -14.04 -16.22
N GLY A 166 -1.99 -12.81 -16.76
CA GLY A 166 -0.79 -11.99 -16.90
C GLY A 166 -0.16 -11.57 -15.57
N LEU A 167 -0.93 -11.55 -14.48
CA LEU A 167 -0.41 -11.13 -13.17
C LEU A 167 0.72 -12.02 -12.64
N LYS A 168 0.78 -13.30 -13.04
CA LYS A 168 1.85 -14.22 -12.65
C LYS A 168 3.23 -13.80 -13.15
N GLU A 169 3.28 -13.03 -14.25
CA GLU A 169 4.52 -12.51 -14.84
C GLU A 169 5.01 -11.24 -14.12
N LEU A 170 4.14 -10.59 -13.33
CA LEU A 170 4.49 -9.39 -12.57
C LEU A 170 5.12 -9.74 -11.24
N SER A 171 6.32 -9.19 -11.00
CA SER A 171 6.89 -9.18 -9.65
C SER A 171 6.03 -8.34 -8.71
N LEU A 172 6.17 -8.53 -7.41
CA LEU A 172 5.46 -7.67 -6.45
C LEU A 172 5.90 -6.20 -6.57
N ALA A 173 7.16 -5.94 -6.91
CA ALA A 173 7.66 -4.59 -7.15
C ALA A 173 6.96 -3.91 -8.34
N ASP A 174 6.67 -4.66 -9.42
CA ASP A 174 5.92 -4.15 -10.56
C ASP A 174 4.48 -3.80 -10.16
N ARG A 175 3.81 -4.71 -9.42
CA ARG A 175 2.46 -4.46 -8.87
C ARG A 175 2.45 -3.23 -7.96
N ALA A 176 3.43 -3.11 -7.07
CA ALA A 176 3.56 -1.95 -6.18
C ALA A 176 3.75 -0.65 -6.98
N THR A 177 4.50 -0.68 -8.07
CA THR A 177 4.71 0.48 -8.95
C THR A 177 3.40 0.89 -9.64
N ILE A 178 2.65 -0.07 -10.18
CA ILE A 178 1.34 0.19 -10.81
C ILE A 178 0.35 0.73 -9.76
N ALA A 179 0.29 0.11 -8.59
CA ALA A 179 -0.57 0.53 -7.49
C ALA A 179 -0.23 1.93 -6.99
N ASN A 180 1.07 2.26 -6.93
CA ASN A 180 1.58 3.58 -6.54
C ASN A 180 1.09 4.70 -7.46
N MET A 181 0.86 4.40 -8.73
CA MET A 181 0.40 5.36 -9.74
C MET A 181 -1.13 5.51 -9.79
N ALA A 182 -1.87 4.99 -8.79
CA ALA A 182 -3.32 5.13 -8.75
C ALA A 182 -3.80 6.60 -8.81
N PRO A 183 -3.21 7.56 -8.10
CA PRO A 183 -3.56 8.96 -8.25
C PRO A 183 -3.30 9.52 -9.66
N GLU A 184 -2.24 9.07 -10.33
CA GLU A 184 -1.89 9.50 -11.68
C GLU A 184 -2.91 9.04 -12.72
N TYR A 185 -3.46 7.83 -12.63
CA TYR A 185 -4.57 7.44 -13.48
C TYR A 185 -5.94 7.87 -12.95
N GLY A 186 -5.99 8.40 -11.73
CA GLY A 186 -7.16 9.04 -11.13
C GLY A 186 -8.03 8.12 -10.28
N ALA A 187 -7.61 6.88 -10.02
CA ALA A 187 -8.36 5.95 -9.18
C ALA A 187 -8.13 6.18 -7.68
N THR A 188 -9.03 5.69 -6.86
CA THR A 188 -8.88 5.68 -5.40
C THR A 188 -7.75 4.74 -4.97
N CYS A 189 -7.67 3.57 -5.59
CA CYS A 189 -6.56 2.63 -5.47
C CYS A 189 -6.47 1.73 -6.70
N GLY A 190 -5.35 1.01 -6.84
CA GLY A 190 -5.14 -0.06 -7.81
C GLY A 190 -4.76 -1.33 -7.08
N TYR A 191 -5.73 -2.19 -6.78
CA TYR A 191 -5.61 -3.35 -5.92
C TYR A 191 -5.18 -4.59 -6.67
N PHE A 192 -4.24 -5.35 -6.09
CA PHE A 192 -3.76 -6.64 -6.60
C PHE A 192 -4.17 -7.78 -5.68
N PRO A 193 -4.55 -8.94 -6.21
CA PRO A 193 -4.85 -10.12 -5.40
C PRO A 193 -3.59 -10.68 -4.75
N ILE A 194 -3.80 -11.45 -3.68
CA ILE A 194 -2.74 -12.21 -3.02
C ILE A 194 -2.52 -13.51 -3.82
N ASP A 195 -1.25 -13.84 -4.10
CA ASP A 195 -0.84 -15.07 -4.77
C ASP A 195 0.57 -15.53 -4.31
N GLU A 196 1.13 -16.49 -5.01
CA GLU A 196 2.46 -17.01 -4.73
C GLU A 196 3.54 -15.91 -4.75
N LYS A 197 3.43 -14.91 -5.65
CA LYS A 197 4.37 -13.78 -5.71
C LYS A 197 4.30 -12.91 -4.46
N THR A 198 3.13 -12.78 -3.87
CA THR A 198 2.95 -12.10 -2.58
C THR A 198 3.67 -12.86 -1.47
N LEU A 199 3.50 -14.19 -1.41
CA LEU A 199 4.16 -15.02 -0.38
C LEU A 199 5.68 -15.03 -0.53
N GLU A 200 6.20 -15.16 -1.77
CA GLU A 200 7.63 -15.05 -2.08
C GLU A 200 8.22 -13.71 -1.58
N TYR A 201 7.49 -12.62 -1.77
CA TYR A 201 7.92 -11.30 -1.33
C TYR A 201 7.90 -11.15 0.20
N LEU A 202 6.86 -11.66 0.86
CA LEU A 202 6.79 -11.68 2.33
C LEU A 202 7.96 -12.48 2.94
N GLU A 203 8.33 -13.60 2.32
CA GLU A 203 9.49 -14.38 2.73
C GLU A 203 10.80 -13.63 2.49
N LEU A 204 10.98 -13.06 1.29
CA LEU A 204 12.16 -12.26 0.91
C LEU A 204 12.39 -11.08 1.87
N THR A 205 11.32 -10.46 2.34
CA THR A 205 11.36 -9.30 3.23
C THR A 205 11.29 -9.68 4.72
N GLY A 206 11.45 -10.97 5.03
CA GLY A 206 11.68 -11.48 6.38
C GLY A 206 10.45 -11.62 7.27
N ARG A 207 9.23 -11.69 6.68
CA ARG A 207 8.04 -12.04 7.45
C ARG A 207 8.14 -13.48 7.95
N SER A 208 7.57 -13.73 9.12
CA SER A 208 7.64 -15.06 9.71
C SER A 208 6.88 -16.10 8.88
N ALA A 209 7.33 -17.37 8.91
CA ALA A 209 6.62 -18.47 8.26
C ALA A 209 5.16 -18.58 8.74
N GLN A 210 4.88 -18.19 9.98
CA GLN A 210 3.53 -18.17 10.54
C GLN A 210 2.66 -17.07 9.90
N ASP A 211 3.19 -15.85 9.73
CA ASP A 211 2.49 -14.74 9.07
C ASP A 211 2.20 -15.08 7.60
N ILE A 212 3.15 -15.72 6.91
CA ILE A 212 2.99 -16.16 5.52
C ILE A 212 1.89 -17.22 5.40
N ALA A 213 1.93 -18.25 6.23
CA ALA A 213 0.91 -19.31 6.24
C ALA A 213 -0.49 -18.77 6.60
N LEU A 214 -0.56 -17.82 7.54
CA LEU A 214 -1.81 -17.15 7.89
C LEU A 214 -2.34 -16.34 6.70
N THR A 215 -1.48 -15.60 6.02
CA THR A 215 -1.85 -14.80 4.84
C THR A 215 -2.41 -15.69 3.73
N GLU A 216 -1.76 -16.80 3.41
CA GLU A 216 -2.24 -17.74 2.41
C GLU A 216 -3.60 -18.34 2.81
N ALA A 217 -3.71 -18.87 4.02
CA ALA A 217 -4.94 -19.51 4.49
C ALA A 217 -6.12 -18.52 4.49
N TYR A 218 -5.91 -17.30 4.99
CA TYR A 218 -6.92 -16.26 5.02
C TYR A 218 -7.34 -15.84 3.61
N ALA A 219 -6.37 -15.59 2.73
CA ALA A 219 -6.65 -15.17 1.36
C ALA A 219 -7.45 -16.21 0.58
N ARG A 220 -7.14 -17.49 0.75
CA ARG A 220 -7.89 -18.59 0.13
C ARG A 220 -9.32 -18.70 0.67
N GLU A 221 -9.50 -18.59 1.97
CA GLU A 221 -10.81 -18.71 2.62
C GLU A 221 -11.72 -17.52 2.31
N GLN A 222 -11.17 -16.32 2.26
CA GLN A 222 -11.92 -15.07 2.03
C GLN A 222 -12.07 -14.70 0.55
N GLY A 223 -11.49 -15.47 -0.39
CA GLY A 223 -11.57 -15.21 -1.82
C GLY A 223 -10.64 -14.09 -2.31
N PHE A 224 -9.63 -13.69 -1.53
CA PHE A 224 -8.57 -12.75 -1.96
C PHE A 224 -7.42 -13.41 -2.71
N TRP A 225 -7.41 -14.76 -2.73
CA TRP A 225 -6.41 -15.51 -3.46
C TRP A 225 -6.70 -15.49 -4.96
N ARG A 226 -5.66 -15.26 -5.77
CA ARG A 226 -5.79 -15.31 -7.22
C ARG A 226 -6.02 -16.74 -7.71
N TYR A 227 -7.14 -16.96 -8.35
CA TYR A 227 -7.46 -18.18 -9.09
C TYR A 227 -7.74 -17.84 -10.55
N ASP A 228 -6.88 -18.28 -11.48
CA ASP A 228 -7.05 -17.98 -12.89
C ASP A 228 -8.37 -18.57 -13.47
N GLU A 229 -8.85 -19.67 -12.89
CA GLU A 229 -10.09 -20.34 -13.31
C GLU A 229 -11.36 -19.60 -12.86
N THR A 230 -11.33 -18.92 -11.71
CA THR A 230 -12.50 -18.27 -11.10
C THR A 230 -12.61 -16.79 -11.41
N THR A 231 -11.62 -16.21 -12.06
CA THR A 231 -11.64 -14.79 -12.45
C THR A 231 -12.84 -14.42 -13.32
N LYS A 232 -13.44 -15.40 -14.01
CA LYS A 232 -14.63 -15.20 -14.86
C LYS A 232 -15.92 -15.02 -14.07
N ASP A 233 -15.93 -15.36 -12.78
CA ASP A 233 -17.12 -15.34 -11.93
C ASP A 233 -17.28 -14.01 -11.19
N ALA A 234 -16.24 -13.17 -11.19
CA ALA A 234 -16.29 -11.86 -10.60
C ALA A 234 -17.16 -10.89 -11.43
N ILE A 235 -18.05 -10.17 -10.75
CA ILE A 235 -18.95 -9.20 -11.40
C ILE A 235 -18.44 -7.80 -11.10
N TYR A 236 -17.93 -7.17 -12.13
CA TYR A 236 -17.43 -5.78 -12.06
C TYR A 236 -18.42 -4.81 -12.73
N THR A 237 -18.40 -3.55 -12.33
CA THR A 237 -19.21 -2.51 -12.97
C THR A 237 -18.78 -2.27 -14.41
N LYS A 238 -17.46 -2.36 -14.67
CA LYS A 238 -16.85 -2.29 -16.02
C LYS A 238 -15.56 -3.09 -16.01
N THR A 239 -15.17 -3.60 -17.16
CA THR A 239 -13.93 -4.32 -17.40
C THR A 239 -13.15 -3.65 -18.52
N LEU A 240 -11.84 -3.57 -18.37
CA LEU A 240 -10.91 -3.11 -19.39
C LEU A 240 -9.83 -4.19 -19.57
N GLU A 241 -9.60 -4.62 -20.81
CA GLU A 241 -8.58 -5.61 -21.15
C GLU A 241 -7.35 -4.93 -21.73
N LEU A 242 -6.18 -5.32 -21.26
CA LEU A 242 -4.89 -4.93 -21.81
C LEU A 242 -4.09 -6.19 -22.11
N ASP A 243 -3.83 -6.43 -23.40
CA ASP A 243 -2.87 -7.44 -23.81
C ASP A 243 -1.45 -6.87 -23.65
N ILE A 244 -0.73 -7.44 -22.72
CA ILE A 244 0.63 -7.09 -22.38
C ILE A 244 1.60 -7.29 -23.54
N GLY A 245 1.38 -8.32 -24.35
CA GLY A 245 2.18 -8.59 -25.54
C GLY A 245 2.13 -7.46 -26.56
N THR A 246 1.17 -6.55 -26.46
CA THR A 246 1.01 -5.40 -27.38
C THR A 246 1.64 -4.11 -26.88
N VAL A 247 2.08 -4.05 -25.62
CA VAL A 247 2.72 -2.85 -25.07
C VAL A 247 4.07 -2.67 -25.74
N VAL A 248 4.40 -1.45 -26.13
CA VAL A 248 5.67 -1.05 -26.75
C VAL A 248 6.40 -0.07 -25.85
N PRO A 249 7.72 0.12 -26.01
CA PRO A 249 8.44 1.16 -25.28
C PRO A 249 7.71 2.49 -25.34
N SER A 250 7.41 3.05 -24.15
CA SER A 250 6.54 4.21 -24.00
C SER A 250 7.30 5.36 -23.34
N LEU A 251 7.03 6.57 -23.80
CA LEU A 251 7.60 7.80 -23.24
C LEU A 251 6.48 8.67 -22.68
N SER A 252 6.73 9.20 -21.47
CA SER A 252 5.92 10.28 -20.91
C SER A 252 6.68 11.60 -21.06
N GLY A 253 5.98 12.64 -21.47
CA GLY A 253 6.59 13.96 -21.65
C GLY A 253 5.53 15.07 -21.71
N PRO A 254 5.97 16.34 -21.73
CA PRO A 254 5.04 17.44 -21.89
C PRO A 254 4.31 17.32 -23.25
N LYS A 255 3.04 17.75 -23.25
CA LYS A 255 2.34 17.92 -24.52
C LYS A 255 3.18 18.82 -25.41
N LEU A 256 3.26 18.49 -26.69
CA LEU A 256 3.89 19.38 -27.67
C LEU A 256 3.27 20.79 -27.56
N PRO A 257 4.09 21.83 -27.69
CA PRO A 257 3.62 23.20 -27.59
C PRO A 257 2.57 23.52 -28.64
#